data_76855f4ce56531cc828da6bb31ce87b5
#
_entry.id   76855f4ce56531cc828da6bb31ce87b5
#
_cell.length_a   1.000
_cell.length_b   1.000
_cell.length_c   1.000
_cell.angle_alpha   90.00
_cell.angle_beta   90.00
_cell.angle_gamma   90.00
#
_symmetry.space_group_name_H-M   'P 1'
#
loop_
_entity.id
_entity.type
_entity.pdbx_description
1 polymer ?
#
loop_
_entity_poly.entity_id
_entity_poly.type
_entity_poly.pdbx_seq_one_letter_code
_entity_poly.pdbx_strand_id
1 'polypeptide(L)'
;HFLDNSDAPYAIIMEDDCNLELAKFWNFTWDDFMAHAPYDYDVIQIAIICTGDIHVRLHKRFVNDFSTACYVISRHHAEKLVRLHCRGGYTGKQTYKLDQGVKPRPVADDLIYNSGNTFAIPLLLYKTELGSSIHPIHIDAFHSKNYEAQYNFWLTNGSNVDIKAYMDYDPYLGRITEPSTPQ
;
A
#
# COMPACT_ATOMS: atom_id res chain seq x y z
N HIS A 1 -14.85 6.39 -10.18
CA HIS A 1 -14.26 6.75 -11.49
C HIS A 1 -13.60 5.55 -12.18
N PHE A 2 -12.72 4.82 -11.53
CA PHE A 2 -12.05 3.62 -12.10
C PHE A 2 -13.06 2.62 -12.66
N LEU A 3 -14.03 2.22 -11.84
CA LEU A 3 -15.02 1.20 -12.21
C LEU A 3 -15.99 1.66 -13.33
N ASP A 4 -16.22 2.96 -13.45
CA ASP A 4 -17.14 3.52 -14.45
C ASP A 4 -16.48 3.79 -15.80
N ASN A 5 -15.16 3.98 -15.82
CA ASN A 5 -14.47 4.56 -16.98
C ASN A 5 -13.31 3.70 -17.51
N SER A 6 -13.11 2.51 -16.97
CA SER A 6 -12.02 1.62 -17.38
C SER A 6 -12.45 0.17 -17.24
N ASP A 7 -11.98 -0.69 -18.14
CA ASP A 7 -12.11 -2.16 -18.05
C ASP A 7 -10.82 -2.82 -17.56
N ALA A 8 -9.84 -2.04 -17.11
CA ALA A 8 -8.57 -2.55 -16.61
C ALA A 8 -8.78 -3.50 -15.42
N PRO A 9 -7.98 -4.55 -15.28
CA PRO A 9 -8.12 -5.52 -14.19
C PRO A 9 -7.73 -4.97 -12.83
N TYR A 10 -6.97 -3.88 -12.81
CA TYR A 10 -6.56 -3.20 -11.58
C TYR A 10 -6.42 -1.69 -11.81
N ALA A 11 -6.32 -0.95 -10.73
CA ALA A 11 -5.93 0.46 -10.72
C ALA A 11 -4.79 0.71 -9.74
N ILE A 12 -3.98 1.71 -10.02
CA ILE A 12 -3.06 2.31 -9.06
C ILE A 12 -3.77 3.54 -8.50
N ILE A 13 -3.92 3.58 -7.19
CA ILE A 13 -4.44 4.75 -6.48
C ILE A 13 -3.25 5.40 -5.78
N MET A 14 -3.09 6.69 -5.99
CA MET A 14 -1.97 7.45 -5.45
C MET A 14 -2.47 8.81 -4.95
N GLU A 15 -2.04 9.17 -3.74
CA GLU A 15 -2.29 10.49 -3.16
C GLU A 15 -1.38 11.55 -3.85
N ASP A 16 -1.74 12.79 -3.77
CA ASP A 16 -1.06 13.89 -4.47
C ASP A 16 0.31 14.24 -3.89
N ASP A 17 0.59 13.83 -2.67
CA ASP A 17 1.89 13.95 -2.00
C ASP A 17 2.80 12.72 -2.19
N CYS A 18 2.33 11.67 -2.85
CA CYS A 18 3.14 10.52 -3.22
C CYS A 18 3.91 10.82 -4.50
N ASN A 19 5.19 10.48 -4.53
CA ASN A 19 6.03 10.69 -5.71
C ASN A 19 6.68 9.40 -6.20
N LEU A 20 7.19 9.44 -7.43
CA LEU A 20 7.84 8.31 -8.08
C LEU A 20 9.38 8.38 -8.01
N GLU A 21 9.94 9.17 -7.09
CA GLU A 21 11.39 9.41 -7.02
C GLU A 21 12.18 8.10 -6.88
N LEU A 22 11.67 7.13 -6.15
CA LEU A 22 12.35 5.85 -5.94
C LEU A 22 12.36 4.96 -7.19
N ALA A 23 11.40 5.15 -8.10
CA ALA A 23 11.30 4.34 -9.32
C ALA A 23 12.53 4.47 -10.24
N LYS A 24 13.26 5.58 -10.18
CA LYS A 24 14.51 5.77 -10.96
C LYS A 24 15.63 4.80 -10.58
N PHE A 25 15.55 4.17 -9.42
CA PHE A 25 16.54 3.21 -8.95
C PHE A 25 16.16 1.76 -9.27
N TRP A 26 14.94 1.50 -9.75
CA TRP A 26 14.51 0.15 -10.07
C TRP A 26 15.23 -0.36 -11.33
N ASN A 27 15.58 -1.63 -11.32
CA ASN A 27 16.11 -2.35 -12.49
C ASN A 27 15.05 -3.23 -13.17
N PHE A 28 13.79 -3.02 -12.84
CA PHE A 28 12.63 -3.73 -13.39
C PHE A 28 11.56 -2.74 -13.84
N THR A 29 10.68 -3.20 -14.71
CA THR A 29 9.54 -2.43 -15.17
C THR A 29 8.31 -2.67 -14.29
N TRP A 30 7.30 -1.82 -14.42
CA TRP A 30 6.01 -2.05 -13.78
C TRP A 30 5.35 -3.37 -14.24
N ASP A 31 5.51 -3.72 -15.51
CA ASP A 31 4.98 -4.98 -16.04
C ASP A 31 5.70 -6.18 -15.43
N ASP A 32 7.02 -6.11 -15.22
CA ASP A 32 7.77 -7.14 -14.50
C ASP A 32 7.26 -7.31 -13.07
N PHE A 33 7.01 -6.19 -12.38
CA PHE A 33 6.44 -6.22 -11.03
C PHE A 33 5.07 -6.90 -11.02
N MET A 34 4.15 -6.47 -11.88
CA MET A 34 2.80 -7.02 -11.92
C MET A 34 2.76 -8.48 -12.40
N ALA A 35 3.69 -8.90 -13.26
CA ALA A 35 3.79 -10.29 -13.70
C ALA A 35 4.13 -11.28 -12.56
N HIS A 36 4.70 -10.78 -11.47
CA HIS A 36 5.03 -11.58 -10.28
C HIS A 36 4.09 -11.33 -9.10
N ALA A 37 3.05 -10.51 -9.29
CA ALA A 37 2.05 -10.27 -8.24
C ALA A 37 1.32 -11.59 -7.88
N PRO A 38 1.00 -11.81 -6.60
CA PRO A 38 0.18 -12.96 -6.20
C PRO A 38 -1.14 -12.97 -6.99
N TYR A 39 -1.50 -14.10 -7.58
CA TYR A 39 -2.68 -14.21 -8.46
C TYR A 39 -4.00 -13.85 -7.76
N ASP A 40 -4.05 -13.97 -6.44
CA ASP A 40 -5.22 -13.77 -5.60
C ASP A 40 -5.17 -12.47 -4.79
N TYR A 41 -4.30 -11.52 -5.16
CA TYR A 41 -4.26 -10.26 -4.45
C TYR A 41 -5.54 -9.46 -4.65
N ASP A 42 -6.02 -8.86 -3.59
CA ASP A 42 -7.06 -7.82 -3.62
C ASP A 42 -6.42 -6.44 -3.63
N VAL A 43 -5.40 -6.25 -2.79
CA VAL A 43 -4.62 -5.01 -2.73
C VAL A 43 -3.13 -5.32 -2.57
N ILE A 44 -2.27 -4.53 -3.20
CA ILE A 44 -0.83 -4.48 -2.94
C ILE A 44 -0.50 -3.05 -2.51
N GLN A 45 -0.20 -2.86 -1.23
CA GLN A 45 0.25 -1.58 -0.69
C GLN A 45 1.72 -1.38 -1.07
N ILE A 46 2.02 -0.30 -1.78
CA ILE A 46 3.36 -0.02 -2.32
C ILE A 46 4.03 1.22 -1.71
N ALA A 47 3.30 2.03 -0.97
CA ALA A 47 3.83 3.07 -0.10
C ALA A 47 3.49 2.72 1.35
N ILE A 48 4.51 2.50 2.16
CA ILE A 48 4.36 1.98 3.52
C ILE A 48 5.07 2.91 4.49
N ILE A 49 4.39 3.22 5.59
CA ILE A 49 4.97 3.83 6.78
C ILE A 49 4.82 2.83 7.90
N CYS A 50 5.92 2.36 8.45
CA CYS A 50 5.90 1.43 9.58
C CYS A 50 6.70 1.99 10.75
N THR A 51 6.42 1.49 11.94
CA THR A 51 7.11 1.90 13.19
C THR A 51 8.35 1.08 13.50
N GLY A 52 8.65 0.08 12.68
CA GLY A 52 9.76 -0.86 12.83
C GLY A 52 10.69 -0.89 11.62
N ASP A 53 11.42 -1.96 11.48
CA ASP A 53 12.29 -2.20 10.34
C ASP A 53 11.47 -2.41 9.06
N ILE A 54 11.96 -1.83 7.97
CA ILE A 54 11.28 -1.94 6.68
C ILE A 54 11.70 -3.24 6.01
N HIS A 55 10.71 -4.09 5.73
CA HIS A 55 10.92 -5.30 4.95
C HIS A 55 10.68 -5.02 3.47
N VAL A 56 11.74 -5.00 2.67
CA VAL A 56 11.66 -4.74 1.23
C VAL A 56 11.40 -6.04 0.46
N ARG A 57 10.42 -6.80 0.89
CA ARG A 57 9.90 -7.98 0.19
C ARG A 57 8.39 -8.01 0.31
N LEU A 58 7.75 -8.67 -0.65
CA LEU A 58 6.31 -8.88 -0.57
C LEU A 58 5.96 -9.70 0.67
N HIS A 59 5.08 -9.18 1.47
CA HIS A 59 4.57 -9.84 2.66
C HIS A 59 3.07 -9.59 2.83
N LYS A 60 2.41 -10.38 3.64
CA LYS A 60 1.05 -10.06 4.07
C LYS A 60 1.08 -8.77 4.85
N ARG A 61 0.17 -7.86 4.53
CA ARG A 61 0.08 -6.60 5.24
C ARG A 61 -0.11 -6.83 6.74
N PHE A 62 0.73 -6.19 7.54
CA PHE A 62 0.56 -6.12 8.99
C PHE A 62 -0.29 -4.90 9.36
N VAL A 63 -0.89 -4.94 10.53
CA VAL A 63 -1.68 -3.82 11.06
C VAL A 63 -0.87 -2.52 11.16
N ASN A 64 0.45 -2.63 11.33
CA ASN A 64 1.38 -1.51 11.44
C ASN A 64 1.99 -1.05 10.11
N ASP A 65 1.58 -1.63 8.99
CA ASP A 65 1.90 -1.11 7.65
C ASP A 65 0.88 -0.03 7.31
N PHE A 66 1.16 1.18 7.79
CA PHE A 66 0.28 2.33 7.61
C PHE A 66 0.44 2.95 6.22
N SER A 67 -0.49 3.80 5.87
CA SER A 67 -0.54 4.64 4.67
C SER A 67 -1.42 4.10 3.55
N THR A 68 -2.24 5.00 3.04
CA THR A 68 -3.00 4.84 1.79
C THR A 68 -2.39 5.64 0.64
N ALA A 69 -1.16 6.16 0.82
CA ALA A 69 -0.54 7.08 -0.13
C ALA A 69 -0.36 6.47 -1.53
N CYS A 70 -0.05 5.17 -1.63
CA CYS A 70 -0.06 4.48 -2.92
C CYS A 70 -0.30 2.97 -2.76
N TYR A 71 -1.24 2.47 -3.57
CA TYR A 71 -1.55 1.04 -3.62
C TYR A 71 -2.14 0.63 -4.97
N VAL A 72 -1.97 -0.65 -5.29
CA VAL A 72 -2.66 -1.32 -6.39
C VAL A 72 -3.91 -1.96 -5.83
N ILE A 73 -5.05 -1.78 -6.50
CA ILE A 73 -6.31 -2.42 -6.14
C ILE A 73 -6.86 -3.21 -7.32
N SER A 74 -7.21 -4.47 -7.10
CA SER A 74 -7.89 -5.27 -8.11
C SER A 74 -9.30 -4.74 -8.38
N ARG A 75 -9.79 -4.90 -9.61
CA ARG A 75 -11.16 -4.53 -9.97
C ARG A 75 -12.18 -5.21 -9.06
N HIS A 76 -11.99 -6.51 -8.87
CA HIS A 76 -12.88 -7.30 -8.01
C HIS A 76 -13.00 -6.72 -6.59
N HIS A 77 -11.87 -6.33 -6.00
CA HIS A 77 -11.87 -5.75 -4.65
C HIS A 77 -12.47 -4.34 -4.62
N ALA A 78 -12.19 -3.52 -5.63
CA ALA A 78 -12.81 -2.21 -5.76
C ALA A 78 -14.34 -2.30 -5.81
N GLU A 79 -14.89 -3.24 -6.61
CA GLU A 79 -16.32 -3.53 -6.68
C GLU A 79 -16.87 -4.02 -5.33
N LYS A 80 -16.12 -4.88 -4.64
CA LYS A 80 -16.46 -5.38 -3.30
C LYS A 80 -16.56 -4.24 -2.29
N LEU A 81 -15.57 -3.32 -2.28
CA LEU A 81 -15.56 -2.17 -1.38
C LEU A 81 -16.75 -1.25 -1.63
N VAL A 82 -17.06 -0.92 -2.87
CA VAL A 82 -18.23 -0.12 -3.22
C VAL A 82 -19.51 -0.78 -2.73
N ARG A 83 -19.67 -2.07 -2.97
CA ARG A 83 -20.85 -2.82 -2.55
C ARG A 83 -21.02 -2.87 -1.03
N LEU A 84 -19.92 -3.01 -0.29
CA LEU A 84 -19.94 -3.14 1.16
C LEU A 84 -20.10 -1.79 1.88
N HIS A 85 -19.51 -0.72 1.34
CA HIS A 85 -19.32 0.52 2.10
C HIS A 85 -20.04 1.73 1.49
N CYS A 86 -20.52 1.65 0.25
CA CYS A 86 -21.20 2.76 -0.40
C CYS A 86 -22.70 2.53 -0.48
N ARG A 87 -23.47 3.40 0.17
CA ARG A 87 -24.92 3.42 0.02
C ARG A 87 -25.31 4.19 -1.22
N GLY A 88 -26.33 3.71 -1.95
CA GLY A 88 -26.90 4.40 -3.10
C GLY A 88 -26.44 3.86 -4.44
N GLY A 89 -25.60 2.84 -4.45
CA GLY A 89 -25.20 2.14 -5.67
C GLY A 89 -24.27 2.94 -6.57
N TYR A 90 -23.87 2.25 -7.56
CA TYR A 90 -22.83 2.50 -8.53
C TYR A 90 -23.34 3.25 -9.78
N THR A 91 -24.27 4.11 -9.67
CA THR A 91 -24.81 4.83 -10.83
C THR A 91 -24.35 6.28 -10.78
N GLY A 92 -23.40 6.64 -11.62
CA GLY A 92 -22.70 7.90 -11.80
C GLY A 92 -23.36 9.25 -11.56
N LYS A 93 -24.49 9.29 -10.87
CA LYS A 93 -25.21 10.49 -10.45
C LYS A 93 -25.50 10.58 -8.96
N GLN A 94 -25.12 9.58 -8.19
CA GLN A 94 -25.38 9.57 -6.75
C GLN A 94 -24.11 9.83 -5.96
N THR A 95 -24.23 10.70 -4.98
CA THR A 95 -23.20 10.92 -3.99
C THR A 95 -23.00 9.64 -3.19
N TYR A 96 -21.88 8.96 -3.37
CA TYR A 96 -21.53 7.83 -2.53
C TYR A 96 -21.43 8.32 -1.08
N LYS A 97 -22.21 7.72 -0.22
CA LYS A 97 -22.10 7.94 1.22
C LYS A 97 -21.54 6.68 1.83
N LEU A 98 -20.39 6.81 2.45
CA LEU A 98 -19.80 5.75 3.24
C LEU A 98 -20.80 5.36 4.36
N ASP A 99 -21.04 4.08 4.54
CA ASP A 99 -21.84 3.61 5.66
C ASP A 99 -21.08 3.76 6.97
N GLN A 100 -21.35 4.83 7.69
CA GLN A 100 -20.71 5.12 8.97
C GLN A 100 -21.33 4.36 10.15
N GLY A 101 -22.26 3.46 9.90
CA GLY A 101 -22.88 2.63 10.94
C GLY A 101 -21.96 1.53 11.48
N VAL A 102 -20.82 1.29 10.86
CA VAL A 102 -19.86 0.29 11.29
C VAL A 102 -18.95 0.88 12.37
N LYS A 103 -18.91 0.24 13.52
CA LYS A 103 -17.96 0.57 14.60
C LYS A 103 -16.94 -0.55 14.75
N PRO A 104 -15.66 -0.25 15.07
CA PRO A 104 -15.07 1.07 15.31
C PRO A 104 -15.07 1.95 14.05
N ARG A 105 -14.88 3.26 14.24
CA ARG A 105 -14.87 4.23 13.14
C ARG A 105 -13.84 3.80 12.10
N PRO A 106 -14.26 3.51 10.87
CA PRO A 106 -13.33 3.04 9.85
C PRO A 106 -12.39 4.18 9.45
N VAL A 107 -11.10 3.90 9.46
CA VAL A 107 -10.09 4.68 8.75
C VAL A 107 -9.88 4.09 7.36
N ALA A 108 -9.34 4.87 6.43
CA ALA A 108 -9.17 4.44 5.05
C ALA A 108 -8.36 3.14 4.94
N ASP A 109 -7.27 3.05 5.71
CA ASP A 109 -6.42 1.85 5.80
C ASP A 109 -7.23 0.60 6.14
N ASP A 110 -8.07 0.68 7.18
CA ASP A 110 -8.87 -0.46 7.61
C ASP A 110 -9.91 -0.88 6.58
N LEU A 111 -10.56 0.09 5.95
CA LEU A 111 -11.57 -0.19 4.93
C LEU A 111 -10.98 -0.84 3.69
N ILE A 112 -9.86 -0.31 3.21
CA ILE A 112 -9.24 -0.75 1.95
C ILE A 112 -8.56 -2.09 2.16
N TYR A 113 -7.80 -2.23 3.25
CA TYR A 113 -6.86 -3.33 3.41
C TYR A 113 -7.43 -4.53 4.17
N ASN A 114 -8.26 -4.32 5.20
CA ASN A 114 -8.69 -5.41 6.07
C ASN A 114 -9.86 -6.23 5.50
N SER A 115 -10.50 -5.77 4.44
CA SER A 115 -11.61 -6.49 3.81
C SER A 115 -11.19 -7.45 2.69
N GLY A 116 -9.90 -7.53 2.37
CA GLY A 116 -9.37 -8.33 1.27
C GLY A 116 -8.06 -9.04 1.56
N ASN A 117 -7.58 -9.76 0.55
CA ASN A 117 -6.27 -10.38 0.55
C ASN A 117 -5.20 -9.34 0.23
N THR A 118 -4.67 -8.68 1.25
CA THR A 118 -3.77 -7.54 1.12
C THR A 118 -2.33 -7.95 1.38
N PHE A 119 -1.49 -7.56 0.44
CA PHE A 119 -0.04 -7.65 0.53
C PHE A 119 0.57 -6.25 0.65
N ALA A 120 1.80 -6.20 1.09
CA ALA A 120 2.58 -4.97 1.20
C ALA A 120 4.01 -5.19 0.70
N ILE A 121 4.54 -4.18 0.02
CA ILE A 121 5.93 -4.12 -0.42
C ILE A 121 6.35 -2.65 -0.54
N PRO A 122 7.39 -2.18 0.15
CA PRO A 122 7.79 -0.78 0.13
C PRO A 122 8.57 -0.43 -1.14
N LEU A 123 7.85 -0.08 -2.21
CA LEU A 123 8.42 0.38 -3.47
C LEU A 123 8.51 1.89 -3.58
N LEU A 124 7.51 2.57 -3.02
CA LEU A 124 7.37 4.02 -3.09
C LEU A 124 7.10 4.55 -1.69
N LEU A 125 7.69 5.68 -1.39
CA LEU A 125 7.30 6.50 -0.27
C LEU A 125 7.12 7.93 -0.75
N TYR A 126 6.12 8.61 -0.24
CA TYR A 126 5.93 10.02 -0.51
C TYR A 126 6.96 10.87 0.25
N LYS A 127 7.35 11.98 -0.36
CA LYS A 127 8.22 12.96 0.25
C LYS A 127 7.38 14.11 0.78
N THR A 128 7.49 14.38 2.05
CA THR A 128 6.68 15.36 2.78
C THR A 128 7.19 16.79 2.62
N GLU A 129 7.42 17.27 1.40
CA GLU A 129 7.76 18.67 1.20
C GLU A 129 6.55 19.60 1.40
N LEU A 130 5.34 19.09 1.19
CA LEU A 130 4.11 19.86 1.24
C LEU A 130 3.51 20.01 2.65
N GLY A 131 4.02 19.27 3.62
CA GLY A 131 3.45 19.18 4.96
C GLY A 131 2.07 18.52 4.99
N SER A 132 1.78 17.72 6.00
CA SER A 132 0.43 17.18 6.17
C SER A 132 -0.47 18.22 6.83
N SER A 133 -1.61 18.52 6.22
CA SER A 133 -2.65 19.34 6.83
C SER A 133 -3.40 18.63 7.96
N ILE A 134 -3.27 17.29 8.04
CA ILE A 134 -4.04 16.45 8.96
C ILE A 134 -3.26 16.12 10.25
N HIS A 135 -1.98 15.79 10.13
CA HIS A 135 -1.15 15.35 11.25
C HIS A 135 0.30 15.88 11.20
N PRO A 136 0.54 17.17 11.47
CA PRO A 136 1.88 17.75 11.34
C PRO A 136 2.93 17.12 12.29
N ILE A 137 2.52 16.56 13.43
CA ILE A 137 3.43 15.95 14.41
C ILE A 137 3.94 14.57 13.98
N HIS A 138 3.20 13.84 13.14
CA HIS A 138 3.57 12.49 12.69
C HIS A 138 4.67 12.51 11.61
N ILE A 139 4.79 13.60 10.87
CA ILE A 139 5.70 13.74 9.74
C ILE A 139 7.16 13.55 10.17
N ASP A 140 7.58 14.27 11.22
CA ASP A 140 8.98 14.27 11.63
C ASP A 140 9.41 12.99 12.34
N ALA A 141 8.50 12.32 13.05
CA ALA A 141 8.85 11.17 13.87
C ALA A 141 8.91 9.84 13.09
N PHE A 142 8.02 9.64 12.12
CA PHE A 142 7.86 8.36 11.45
C PHE A 142 8.15 8.43 9.94
N HIS A 143 7.62 9.44 9.25
CA HIS A 143 7.71 9.53 7.79
C HIS A 143 9.14 9.73 7.31
N SER A 144 9.89 10.63 7.94
CA SER A 144 11.27 10.93 7.54
C SER A 144 12.18 9.71 7.66
N LYS A 145 12.07 8.97 8.76
CA LYS A 145 12.87 7.75 8.97
C LYS A 145 12.56 6.67 7.94
N ASN A 146 11.28 6.48 7.65
CA ASN A 146 10.85 5.52 6.65
C ASN A 146 11.31 5.92 5.25
N TYR A 147 11.20 7.21 4.91
CA TYR A 147 11.72 7.74 3.65
C TYR A 147 13.22 7.49 3.50
N GLU A 148 14.01 7.87 4.50
CA GLU A 148 15.47 7.68 4.47
C GLU A 148 15.84 6.20 4.33
N ALA A 149 15.18 5.31 5.07
CA ALA A 149 15.45 3.88 4.99
C ALA A 149 15.13 3.30 3.61
N GLN A 150 13.97 3.65 3.04
CA GLN A 150 13.58 3.20 1.69
C GLN A 150 14.47 3.82 0.62
N TYR A 151 14.76 5.10 0.71
CA TYR A 151 15.65 5.79 -0.23
C TYR A 151 17.05 5.14 -0.26
N ASN A 152 17.65 4.95 0.92
CA ASN A 152 18.97 4.33 1.03
C ASN A 152 18.98 2.89 0.54
N PHE A 153 17.91 2.14 0.82
CA PHE A 153 17.77 0.78 0.31
C PHE A 153 17.77 0.77 -1.24
N TRP A 154 16.89 1.55 -1.86
CA TRP A 154 16.75 1.57 -3.31
C TRP A 154 17.96 2.17 -4.01
N LEU A 155 18.56 3.22 -3.44
CA LEU A 155 19.82 3.79 -3.94
C LEU A 155 20.96 2.75 -3.98
N THR A 156 21.05 1.92 -2.95
CA THR A 156 22.15 0.96 -2.81
C THR A 156 21.89 -0.35 -3.56
N ASN A 157 20.66 -0.84 -3.55
CA ASN A 157 20.33 -2.19 -4.00
C ASN A 157 19.47 -2.22 -5.28
N GLY A 158 18.84 -1.13 -5.65
CA GLY A 158 17.81 -1.11 -6.68
C GLY A 158 18.29 -1.65 -8.04
N SER A 159 19.54 -1.39 -8.42
CA SER A 159 20.13 -1.90 -9.66
C SER A 159 20.37 -3.42 -9.68
N ASN A 160 20.29 -4.09 -8.54
CA ASN A 160 20.58 -5.53 -8.38
C ASN A 160 19.39 -6.31 -7.79
N VAL A 161 18.20 -5.71 -7.73
CA VAL A 161 17.01 -6.38 -7.22
C VAL A 161 16.58 -7.48 -8.18
N ASP A 162 16.42 -8.69 -7.67
CA ASP A 162 15.69 -9.76 -8.35
C ASP A 162 14.20 -9.61 -7.99
N ILE A 163 13.43 -8.98 -8.89
CA ILE A 163 12.02 -8.71 -8.64
C ILE A 163 11.23 -9.99 -8.39
N LYS A 164 11.56 -11.08 -9.05
CA LYS A 164 10.92 -12.37 -8.82
C LYS A 164 11.12 -12.82 -7.37
N ALA A 165 12.36 -12.79 -6.87
CA ALA A 165 12.65 -13.17 -5.49
C ALA A 165 12.02 -12.23 -4.46
N TYR A 166 11.86 -10.94 -4.79
CA TYR A 166 11.21 -9.95 -3.91
C TYR A 166 9.69 -10.10 -3.88
N MET A 167 9.10 -10.59 -4.95
CA MET A 167 7.65 -10.83 -5.07
C MET A 167 7.27 -12.26 -4.69
N ASP A 168 8.23 -13.14 -4.45
CA ASP A 168 7.97 -14.51 -4.00
C ASP A 168 7.49 -14.47 -2.54
N TYR A 169 6.18 -14.59 -2.36
CA TYR A 169 5.57 -14.54 -1.05
C TYR A 169 5.83 -15.83 -0.29
N ASP A 170 6.61 -15.73 0.78
CA ASP A 170 6.78 -16.81 1.75
C ASP A 170 5.92 -16.54 2.99
N PRO A 171 4.86 -17.33 3.25
CA PRO A 171 4.00 -17.16 4.40
C PRO A 171 4.73 -17.37 5.74
N TYR A 172 5.91 -17.97 5.73
CA TYR A 172 6.70 -18.21 6.93
C TYR A 172 7.69 -17.08 7.22
N LEU A 173 8.21 -16.41 6.19
CA LEU A 173 9.09 -15.24 6.35
C LEU A 173 8.33 -14.00 6.84
N GLY A 174 7.04 -13.92 6.61
CA GLY A 174 6.18 -12.85 7.13
C GLY A 174 5.90 -12.93 8.64
N ARG A 175 6.37 -13.98 9.31
CA ARG A 175 6.34 -14.07 10.78
C ARG A 175 7.66 -13.53 11.32
N ILE A 176 7.73 -12.24 11.50
CA ILE A 176 8.76 -11.67 12.37
C ILE A 176 8.49 -12.25 13.75
N THR A 177 9.39 -13.09 14.20
CA THR A 177 9.48 -13.36 15.62
C THR A 177 9.78 -12.02 16.28
N GLU A 178 8.83 -11.48 17.04
CA GLU A 178 9.12 -10.37 17.95
C GLU A 178 10.40 -10.73 18.70
N PRO A 179 11.36 -9.81 18.80
CA PRO A 179 12.54 -10.09 19.61
C PRO A 179 12.03 -10.49 20.98
N SER A 180 12.34 -11.71 21.39
CA SER A 180 12.02 -12.21 22.73
C SER A 180 12.53 -11.20 23.72
N THR A 181 11.63 -10.55 24.42
CA THR A 181 11.97 -9.65 25.54
C THR A 181 12.83 -10.48 26.50
N PRO A 182 14.08 -10.10 26.80
CA PRO A 182 14.87 -10.83 27.80
C PRO A 182 14.10 -10.75 29.12
N GLN A 183 13.84 -11.91 29.69
CA GLN A 183 13.33 -12.05 31.05
C GLN A 183 14.33 -11.54 32.08
#